data_91caf838404838ef4a4c920b24256d94
#
_entry.id   91caf838404838ef4a4c920b24256d94
#
_cell.length_a   1.000
_cell.length_b   1.000
_cell.length_c   1.000
_cell.angle_alpha   90.00
_cell.angle_beta   90.00
_cell.angle_gamma   90.00
#
_symmetry.space_group_name_H-M   'P 1'
#
loop_
_entity.id
_entity.type
_entity.pdbx_description
1 polymer ?
#
loop_
_entity_poly.entity_id
_entity_poly.type
_entity_poly.pdbx_seq_one_letter_code
_entity_poly.pdbx_strand_id
1 'polypeptide(L)'
;GLDVVKTNIESLGGTIECKTERGAGSSFTIRLPLTLAIVQALMVELGNEKYAIPLASIQTIEEVAKSDIKYVQSKEVISLRGTVIPLIRLDSLLDVPDRDLHSDNIVIVIVRKADKLAGLVVDGLIGQQEIVIKSIGKYINTPKLISGSTILGDGEVALILDANVLL
;
A
#
# COMPACT_ATOMS: atom_id res chain seq x y z
N GLY A 1 -8.54 -0.55 31.65
CA GLY A 1 -7.69 -1.32 32.54
C GLY A 1 -6.42 -1.85 31.88
N LEU A 2 -5.73 -2.73 32.59
CA LEU A 2 -4.48 -3.32 32.11
C LEU A 2 -4.66 -4.17 30.86
N ASP A 3 -5.85 -4.72 30.64
CA ASP A 3 -6.14 -5.51 29.43
C ASP A 3 -6.02 -4.69 28.16
N VAL A 4 -6.42 -3.41 28.23
CA VAL A 4 -6.31 -2.48 27.09
C VAL A 4 -4.83 -2.19 26.79
N VAL A 5 -4.04 -2.00 27.84
CA VAL A 5 -2.59 -1.75 27.70
C VAL A 5 -1.91 -2.97 27.08
N LYS A 6 -2.22 -4.18 27.54
CA LYS A 6 -1.67 -5.41 26.99
C LYS A 6 -2.02 -5.59 25.52
N THR A 7 -3.28 -5.37 25.16
CA THR A 7 -3.73 -5.47 23.77
C THR A 7 -3.02 -4.47 22.87
N ASN A 8 -2.83 -3.23 23.32
CA ASN A 8 -2.14 -2.21 22.54
C ASN A 8 -0.66 -2.55 22.32
N ILE A 9 0.01 -3.07 23.35
CA ILE A 9 1.42 -3.46 23.23
C ILE A 9 1.58 -4.67 22.31
N GLU A 10 0.72 -5.66 22.43
CA GLU A 10 0.74 -6.83 21.55
C GLU A 10 0.46 -6.46 20.08
N SER A 11 -0.40 -5.47 19.84
CA SER A 11 -0.69 -4.97 18.48
C SER A 11 0.54 -4.30 17.83
N LEU A 12 1.47 -3.81 18.64
CA LEU A 12 2.75 -3.25 18.18
C LEU A 12 3.84 -4.32 18.05
N GLY A 13 3.51 -5.57 18.27
CA GLY A 13 4.47 -6.68 18.26
C GLY A 13 5.30 -6.81 19.53
N GLY A 14 4.90 -6.10 20.58
CA GLY A 14 5.62 -6.12 21.85
C GLY A 14 5.04 -7.09 22.88
N THR A 15 5.68 -7.18 24.02
CA THR A 15 5.25 -7.97 25.15
C THR A 15 5.26 -7.15 26.43
N ILE A 16 4.37 -7.49 27.37
CA ILE A 16 4.33 -6.88 28.69
C ILE A 16 4.37 -7.96 29.76
N GLU A 17 5.23 -7.80 30.75
CA GLU A 17 5.34 -8.65 31.92
C GLU A 17 5.09 -7.85 33.19
N CYS A 18 4.39 -8.43 34.11
CA CYS A 18 4.15 -7.85 35.43
C CYS A 18 4.72 -8.77 36.52
N LYS A 19 5.55 -8.22 37.38
CA LYS A 19 6.06 -8.90 38.57
C LYS A 19 5.63 -8.13 39.81
N THR A 20 5.00 -8.81 40.73
CA THR A 20 4.54 -8.23 41.98
C THR A 20 5.15 -8.98 43.15
N GLU A 21 5.77 -8.23 44.07
CA GLU A 21 6.30 -8.78 45.32
C GLU A 21 5.63 -8.10 46.48
N ARG A 22 5.02 -8.89 47.33
CA ARG A 22 4.26 -8.41 48.49
C ARG A 22 5.18 -7.64 49.45
N GLY A 23 4.84 -6.36 49.71
CA GLY A 23 5.62 -5.50 50.58
C GLY A 23 6.77 -4.75 49.87
N ALA A 24 7.08 -5.11 48.63
CA ALA A 24 8.16 -4.49 47.87
C ALA A 24 7.68 -3.66 46.65
N GLY A 25 6.45 -3.93 46.16
CA GLY A 25 5.85 -3.20 45.04
C GLY A 25 5.65 -4.04 43.78
N SER A 26 5.34 -3.40 42.69
CA SER A 26 5.10 -4.03 41.40
C SER A 26 6.02 -3.49 40.33
N SER A 27 6.45 -4.36 39.41
CA SER A 27 7.30 -4.00 38.27
C SER A 27 6.60 -4.40 36.98
N PHE A 28 6.51 -3.48 36.04
CA PHE A 28 6.01 -3.73 34.70
C PHE A 28 7.17 -3.62 33.71
N THR A 29 7.38 -4.67 32.92
CA THR A 29 8.39 -4.68 31.88
C THR A 29 7.70 -4.70 30.52
N ILE A 30 7.97 -3.70 29.73
CA ILE A 30 7.43 -3.59 28.36
C ILE A 30 8.60 -3.75 27.39
N ARG A 31 8.47 -4.72 26.48
CA ARG A 31 9.43 -4.94 25.42
C ARG A 31 8.78 -4.62 24.09
N LEU A 32 9.40 -3.70 23.37
CA LEU A 32 8.93 -3.31 22.03
C LEU A 32 10.01 -3.69 21.00
N PRO A 33 9.62 -4.26 19.84
CA PRO A 33 10.59 -4.56 18.81
C PRO A 33 11.15 -3.27 18.22
N LEU A 34 12.46 -3.24 18.03
CA LEU A 34 13.13 -2.16 17.31
C LEU A 34 13.18 -2.41 15.80
N THR A 35 12.74 -3.59 15.38
CA THR A 35 12.73 -3.95 13.97
C THR A 35 11.66 -3.15 13.24
N LEU A 36 12.12 -2.24 12.41
CA LEU A 36 11.27 -1.55 11.44
C LEU A 36 11.16 -2.43 10.21
N ALA A 37 9.95 -2.60 9.68
CA ALA A 37 9.77 -3.29 8.42
C ALA A 37 10.21 -2.35 7.30
N ILE A 38 11.36 -2.63 6.71
CA ILE A 38 11.87 -1.90 5.56
C ILE A 38 11.51 -2.68 4.32
N VAL A 39 10.85 -2.02 3.37
CA VAL A 39 10.39 -2.63 2.12
C VAL A 39 10.83 -1.75 0.97
N GLN A 40 11.26 -2.37 -0.12
CA GLN A 40 11.47 -1.64 -1.36
C GLN A 40 10.14 -1.47 -2.08
N ALA A 41 9.86 -0.27 -2.52
CA ALA A 41 8.61 0.08 -3.17
C ALA A 41 8.84 0.94 -4.40
N LEU A 42 7.89 0.85 -5.33
CA LEU A 42 7.79 1.78 -6.45
C LEU A 42 6.87 2.92 -6.01
N MET A 43 7.39 4.13 -6.06
CA MET A 43 6.60 5.32 -5.79
C MET A 43 5.88 5.76 -7.05
N VAL A 44 4.58 5.94 -6.95
CA VAL A 44 3.73 6.37 -8.06
C VAL A 44 2.96 7.61 -7.66
N GLU A 45 2.54 8.37 -8.66
CA GLU A 45 1.78 9.60 -8.47
C GLU A 45 0.36 9.43 -9.02
N LEU A 46 -0.62 9.84 -8.20
CA LEU A 46 -2.02 9.93 -8.56
C LEU A 46 -2.53 11.31 -8.12
N GLY A 47 -2.76 12.20 -9.09
CA GLY A 47 -3.06 13.58 -8.77
C GLY A 47 -1.90 14.24 -8.04
N ASN A 48 -2.20 14.83 -6.91
CA ASN A 48 -1.20 15.46 -6.06
C ASN A 48 -0.70 14.55 -4.93
N GLU A 49 -1.14 13.30 -4.92
CA GLU A 49 -0.80 12.35 -3.87
C GLU A 49 0.18 11.30 -4.36
N LYS A 50 1.01 10.82 -3.43
CA LYS A 50 2.00 9.79 -3.68
C LYS A 50 1.59 8.49 -3.01
N TYR A 51 1.77 7.39 -3.73
CA TYR A 51 1.48 6.05 -3.24
C TYR A 51 2.69 5.17 -3.44
N ALA A 52 2.84 4.20 -2.55
CA ALA A 52 3.91 3.21 -2.62
C ALA A 52 3.33 1.84 -2.94
N ILE A 53 3.90 1.17 -3.93
CA ILE A 53 3.53 -0.20 -4.29
C ILE A 53 4.74 -1.09 -3.99
N PRO A 54 4.64 -2.08 -3.08
CA PRO A 54 5.76 -2.96 -2.80
C PRO A 54 6.27 -3.66 -4.06
N LEU A 55 7.57 -3.65 -4.28
CA LEU A 55 8.18 -4.26 -5.47
C LEU A 55 7.91 -5.75 -5.58
N ALA A 56 7.74 -6.43 -4.46
CA ALA A 56 7.43 -7.86 -4.44
C ALA A 56 6.11 -8.20 -5.12
N SER A 57 5.18 -7.23 -5.19
CA SER A 57 3.88 -7.41 -5.84
C SER A 57 3.90 -7.05 -7.31
N ILE A 58 4.94 -6.38 -7.80
CA ILE A 58 5.02 -5.87 -9.17
C ILE A 58 5.67 -6.90 -10.08
N GLN A 59 5.00 -7.22 -11.18
CA GLN A 59 5.58 -8.06 -12.21
C GLN A 59 6.33 -7.24 -13.25
N THR A 60 5.71 -6.18 -13.76
CA THR A 60 6.29 -5.30 -14.78
C THR A 60 5.58 -3.96 -14.78
N ILE A 61 6.17 -2.98 -15.44
CA ILE A 61 5.62 -1.65 -15.63
C ILE A 61 5.53 -1.41 -17.13
N GLU A 62 4.35 -1.02 -17.58
CA GLU A 62 4.11 -0.81 -19.01
C GLU A 62 3.51 0.57 -19.25
N GLU A 63 3.90 1.17 -20.37
CA GLU A 63 3.27 2.37 -20.87
C GLU A 63 2.50 1.99 -22.14
N VAL A 64 1.20 2.23 -22.15
CA VAL A 64 0.34 1.86 -23.27
C VAL A 64 -0.46 3.07 -23.75
N ALA A 65 -0.83 3.05 -25.02
CA ALA A 65 -1.71 4.07 -25.57
C ALA A 65 -3.14 3.85 -25.08
N LYS A 66 -3.88 4.92 -24.84
CA LYS A 66 -5.30 4.82 -24.45
C LYS A 66 -6.12 4.02 -25.48
N SER A 67 -5.73 4.08 -26.77
CA SER A 67 -6.37 3.32 -27.82
C SER A 67 -6.18 1.79 -27.71
N ASP A 68 -5.18 1.34 -26.96
CA ASP A 68 -4.92 -0.09 -26.71
C ASP A 68 -5.81 -0.69 -25.63
N ILE A 69 -6.54 0.15 -24.91
CA ILE A 69 -7.49 -0.30 -23.89
C ILE A 69 -8.73 -0.86 -24.58
N LYS A 70 -9.09 -2.07 -24.23
CA LYS A 70 -10.28 -2.75 -24.75
C LYS A 70 -11.27 -3.00 -23.62
N TYR A 71 -12.49 -3.28 -23.99
CA TYR A 71 -13.57 -3.57 -23.03
C TYR A 71 -14.03 -5.01 -23.19
N VAL A 72 -14.04 -5.75 -22.08
CA VAL A 72 -14.60 -7.09 -21.98
C VAL A 72 -15.63 -7.06 -20.87
N GLN A 73 -16.90 -7.33 -21.18
CA GLN A 73 -18.01 -7.27 -20.23
C GLN A 73 -18.06 -5.92 -19.47
N SER A 74 -17.90 -4.84 -20.20
CA SER A 74 -17.89 -3.46 -19.67
C SER A 74 -16.72 -3.12 -18.75
N LYS A 75 -15.70 -3.97 -18.70
CA LYS A 75 -14.47 -3.73 -17.92
C LYS A 75 -13.30 -3.43 -18.83
N GLU A 76 -12.48 -2.50 -18.42
CA GLU A 76 -11.27 -2.13 -19.16
C GLU A 76 -10.22 -3.22 -19.02
N VAL A 77 -9.62 -3.60 -20.13
CA VAL A 77 -8.53 -4.60 -20.17
C VAL A 77 -7.47 -4.19 -21.18
N ILE A 78 -6.28 -4.71 -21.02
CA ILE A 78 -5.22 -4.65 -22.04
C ILE A 78 -4.79 -6.05 -22.40
N SER A 79 -4.31 -6.22 -23.64
CA SER A 79 -3.68 -7.46 -24.07
C SER A 79 -2.18 -7.25 -24.08
N LEU A 80 -1.48 -8.00 -23.27
CA LEU A 80 -0.01 -7.95 -23.19
C LEU A 80 0.54 -9.34 -23.42
N ARG A 81 1.32 -9.49 -24.50
CA ARG A 81 1.97 -10.77 -24.86
C ARG A 81 1.00 -11.94 -24.88
N GLY A 82 -0.19 -11.72 -25.41
CA GLY A 82 -1.22 -12.76 -25.50
C GLY A 82 -2.07 -12.96 -24.24
N THR A 83 -1.78 -12.24 -23.18
CA THR A 83 -2.54 -12.31 -21.91
C THR A 83 -3.42 -11.09 -21.76
N VAL A 84 -4.69 -11.33 -21.44
CA VAL A 84 -5.66 -10.27 -21.14
C VAL A 84 -5.52 -9.90 -19.66
N ILE A 85 -5.22 -8.63 -19.39
CA ILE A 85 -5.00 -8.12 -18.05
C ILE A 85 -6.07 -7.08 -17.73
N PRO A 86 -6.89 -7.29 -16.67
CA PRO A 86 -7.85 -6.29 -16.26
C PRO A 86 -7.15 -5.07 -15.68
N LEU A 87 -7.71 -3.89 -15.98
CA LEU A 87 -7.21 -2.62 -15.46
C LEU A 87 -7.99 -2.18 -14.25
N ILE A 88 -7.29 -1.62 -13.28
CA ILE A 88 -7.88 -1.07 -12.07
C ILE A 88 -7.58 0.42 -12.05
N ARG A 89 -8.64 1.23 -12.04
CA ARG A 89 -8.53 2.68 -11.94
C ARG A 89 -8.39 3.06 -10.47
N LEU A 90 -7.17 3.32 -10.03
CA LEU A 90 -6.91 3.70 -8.63
C LEU A 90 -7.54 5.06 -8.27
N ASP A 91 -7.62 5.96 -9.21
CA ASP A 91 -8.27 7.26 -9.01
C ASP A 91 -9.75 7.09 -8.59
N SER A 92 -10.45 6.16 -9.19
CA SER A 92 -11.84 5.85 -8.82
C SER A 92 -11.95 5.16 -7.45
N LEU A 93 -11.02 4.27 -7.13
CA LEU A 93 -11.02 3.53 -5.86
C LEU A 93 -10.61 4.39 -4.66
N LEU A 94 -9.76 5.37 -4.88
CA LEU A 94 -9.20 6.21 -3.83
C LEU A 94 -9.83 7.60 -3.78
N ASP A 95 -10.92 7.80 -4.53
CA ASP A 95 -11.64 9.08 -4.62
C ASP A 95 -10.72 10.26 -4.95
N VAL A 96 -9.74 10.03 -5.82
CA VAL A 96 -8.86 11.08 -6.31
C VAL A 96 -9.65 11.92 -7.30
N PRO A 97 -9.64 13.26 -7.19
CA PRO A 97 -10.40 14.12 -8.09
C PRO A 97 -10.04 13.90 -9.56
N ASP A 98 -11.05 14.01 -10.41
CA ASP A 98 -10.87 13.91 -11.86
C ASP A 98 -9.85 14.94 -12.33
N ARG A 99 -8.94 14.50 -13.18
CA ARG A 99 -7.83 15.29 -13.65
C ARG A 99 -7.80 15.31 -15.16
N ASP A 100 -7.48 16.47 -15.67
CA ASP A 100 -7.33 16.64 -17.11
C ASP A 100 -5.98 16.06 -17.56
N LEU A 101 -6.01 14.79 -17.92
CA LEU A 101 -4.83 14.10 -18.41
C LEU A 101 -4.72 14.29 -19.92
N HIS A 102 -3.86 15.18 -20.33
CA HIS A 102 -3.64 15.50 -21.75
C HIS A 102 -2.82 14.44 -22.49
N SER A 103 -2.31 13.44 -21.79
CA SER A 103 -1.50 12.39 -22.39
C SER A 103 -2.35 11.33 -23.08
N ASP A 104 -1.97 10.96 -24.29
CA ASP A 104 -2.58 9.84 -25.01
C ASP A 104 -2.10 8.47 -24.50
N ASN A 105 -1.08 8.46 -23.65
CA ASN A 105 -0.52 7.26 -23.06
C ASN A 105 -0.83 7.20 -21.57
N ILE A 106 -0.98 5.97 -21.08
CA ILE A 106 -1.16 5.71 -19.66
C ILE A 106 -0.04 4.80 -19.15
N VAL A 107 0.33 5.01 -17.89
CA VAL A 107 1.29 4.16 -17.21
C VAL A 107 0.54 3.13 -16.38
N ILE A 108 0.88 1.87 -16.57
CA ILE A 108 0.24 0.74 -15.90
C ILE A 108 1.29 -0.05 -15.13
N VAL A 109 1.07 -0.23 -13.85
CA VAL A 109 1.88 -1.09 -13.00
C VAL A 109 1.18 -2.44 -12.92
N ILE A 110 1.79 -3.48 -13.48
CA ILE A 110 1.21 -4.82 -13.48
C ILE A 110 1.62 -5.55 -12.21
N VAL A 111 0.64 -5.87 -11.39
CA VAL A 111 0.81 -6.57 -10.12
C VAL A 111 0.32 -8.01 -10.25
N ARG A 112 0.91 -8.88 -9.46
CA ARG A 112 0.61 -10.31 -9.51
C ARG A 112 0.31 -10.84 -8.11
N LYS A 113 -0.73 -11.69 -8.04
CA LYS A 113 -1.02 -12.52 -6.89
C LYS A 113 -1.30 -13.94 -7.37
N ALA A 114 -0.43 -14.89 -7.03
CA ALA A 114 -0.52 -16.27 -7.55
C ALA A 114 -0.58 -16.25 -9.10
N ASP A 115 -1.67 -16.75 -9.69
CA ASP A 115 -1.85 -16.80 -11.14
C ASP A 115 -2.59 -15.59 -11.71
N LYS A 116 -3.01 -14.65 -10.86
CA LYS A 116 -3.80 -13.51 -11.27
C LYS A 116 -2.92 -12.28 -11.50
N LEU A 117 -3.23 -11.55 -12.57
CA LEU A 117 -2.58 -10.29 -12.92
C LEU A 117 -3.61 -9.18 -12.94
N ALA A 118 -3.21 -7.99 -12.55
CA ALA A 118 -4.00 -6.79 -12.70
C ALA A 118 -3.10 -5.62 -13.04
N GLY A 119 -3.60 -4.68 -13.81
CA GLY A 119 -2.90 -3.45 -14.15
C GLY A 119 -3.43 -2.29 -13.34
N LEU A 120 -2.58 -1.67 -12.53
CA LEU A 120 -2.92 -0.47 -11.78
C LEU A 120 -2.61 0.75 -12.63
N VAL A 121 -3.62 1.54 -12.95
CA VAL A 121 -3.45 2.76 -13.74
C VAL A 121 -3.01 3.89 -12.82
N VAL A 122 -1.86 4.46 -13.10
CA VAL A 122 -1.29 5.58 -12.34
C VAL A 122 -0.98 6.75 -13.28
N ASP A 123 -0.80 7.94 -12.71
CA ASP A 123 -0.49 9.13 -13.51
C ASP A 123 0.96 9.18 -13.93
N GLY A 124 1.85 8.75 -13.05
CA GLY A 124 3.26 8.77 -13.32
C GLY A 124 4.05 7.94 -12.33
N LEU A 125 5.31 7.72 -12.66
CA LEU A 125 6.27 7.01 -11.83
C LEU A 125 7.23 8.02 -11.22
N ILE A 126 7.48 7.91 -9.92
CA ILE A 126 8.45 8.74 -9.21
C ILE A 126 9.79 8.00 -9.15
N GLY A 127 9.77 6.71 -8.86
CA GLY A 127 10.96 5.86 -8.79
C GLY A 127 10.90 4.84 -7.68
N GLN A 128 11.95 4.03 -7.58
CA GLN A 128 12.09 3.04 -6.53
C GLN A 128 12.69 3.67 -5.28
N GLN A 129 12.20 3.27 -4.12
CA GLN A 129 12.63 3.82 -2.85
C GLN A 129 12.45 2.78 -1.74
N GLU A 130 13.36 2.76 -0.78
CA GLU A 130 13.17 2.00 0.44
C GLU A 130 12.24 2.78 1.37
N ILE A 131 11.24 2.12 1.89
CA ILE A 131 10.27 2.73 2.79
C ILE A 131 10.18 1.95 4.09
N VAL A 132 9.86 2.66 5.16
CA VAL A 132 9.56 2.07 6.46
C VAL A 132 8.05 2.02 6.61
N ILE A 133 7.51 0.81 6.78
CA ILE A 133 6.08 0.63 6.94
C ILE A 133 5.67 0.95 8.37
N LYS A 134 4.77 1.91 8.52
CA LYS A 134 4.04 2.15 9.76
C LYS A 134 2.60 1.70 9.56
N SER A 135 2.11 0.86 10.47
CA SER A 135 0.71 0.46 10.40
C SER A 135 -0.19 1.66 10.70
N ILE A 136 -1.26 1.79 9.93
CA ILE A 136 -2.28 2.80 10.21
C ILE A 136 -3.11 2.28 11.38
N GLY A 137 -3.24 3.10 12.44
CA GLY A 137 -4.03 2.75 13.60
C GLY A 137 -5.50 2.51 13.26
N LYS A 138 -6.18 1.70 14.09
CA LYS A 138 -7.59 1.32 13.89
C LYS A 138 -8.57 2.49 13.87
N TYR A 139 -8.09 3.69 14.14
CA TYR A 139 -8.92 4.89 14.27
C TYR A 139 -9.08 5.68 12.97
N ILE A 140 -8.35 5.30 11.92
CA ILE A 140 -8.46 5.96 10.62
C ILE A 140 -9.31 5.08 9.72
N ASN A 141 -10.40 5.65 9.21
CA ASN A 141 -11.27 4.96 8.28
C ASN A 141 -10.61 4.93 6.90
N THR A 142 -9.70 3.98 6.71
CA THR A 142 -8.96 3.82 5.45
C THR A 142 -9.56 2.71 4.61
N PRO A 143 -9.54 2.84 3.27
CA PRO A 143 -9.88 1.73 2.40
C PRO A 143 -9.01 0.51 2.69
N LYS A 144 -9.57 -0.69 2.54
CA LYS A 144 -8.81 -1.95 2.71
C LYS A 144 -7.60 -2.04 1.79
N LEU A 145 -7.61 -1.32 0.70
CA LEU A 145 -6.53 -1.22 -0.27
C LEU A 145 -5.24 -0.66 0.32
N ILE A 146 -5.34 0.09 1.41
CA ILE A 146 -4.20 0.73 2.03
C ILE A 146 -3.73 -0.10 3.22
N SER A 147 -2.50 -0.61 3.15
CA SER A 147 -1.92 -1.45 4.20
C SER A 147 -1.14 -0.66 5.26
N GLY A 148 -0.74 0.55 4.94
CA GLY A 148 0.05 1.36 5.86
C GLY A 148 0.40 2.72 5.27
N SER A 149 1.30 3.41 5.96
CA SER A 149 1.83 4.68 5.50
C SER A 149 3.32 4.77 5.74
N THR A 150 3.97 5.66 5.01
CA THR A 150 5.38 5.98 5.20
C THR A 150 5.59 7.48 5.09
N ILE A 151 6.67 7.97 5.70
CA ILE A 151 7.08 9.37 5.58
C ILE A 151 8.28 9.41 4.65
N LEU A 152 8.18 10.20 3.59
CA LEU A 152 9.24 10.36 2.61
C LEU A 152 10.31 11.34 3.11
N GLY A 153 11.46 11.37 2.43
CA GLY A 153 12.57 12.24 2.80
C GLY A 153 12.26 13.74 2.79
N ASP A 154 11.24 14.15 2.03
CA ASP A 154 10.75 15.53 1.99
C ASP A 154 9.69 15.85 3.04
N GLY A 155 9.36 14.90 3.92
CA GLY A 155 8.33 15.03 4.95
C GLY A 155 6.91 14.73 4.49
N GLU A 156 6.70 14.45 3.23
CA GLU A 156 5.39 14.06 2.72
C GLU A 156 5.02 12.64 3.16
N VAL A 157 3.73 12.41 3.33
CA VAL A 157 3.20 11.09 3.66
C VAL A 157 2.78 10.39 2.38
N ALA A 158 3.24 9.14 2.20
CA ALA A 158 2.78 8.27 1.13
C ALA A 158 2.00 7.10 1.73
N LEU A 159 0.90 6.75 1.08
CA LEU A 159 0.10 5.58 1.48
C LEU A 159 0.60 4.35 0.73
N ILE A 160 0.66 3.23 1.45
CA ILE A 160 1.14 1.96 0.91
C ILE A 160 -0.04 1.15 0.42
N LEU A 161 -0.05 0.81 -0.86
CA LEU A 161 -1.12 0.03 -1.48
C LEU A 161 -0.90 -1.47 -1.26
N ASP A 162 -1.97 -2.17 -0.92
CA ASP A 162 -1.96 -3.62 -0.80
C ASP A 162 -2.54 -4.25 -2.07
N ALA A 163 -1.67 -4.68 -2.96
CA ALA A 163 -2.07 -5.30 -4.21
C ALA A 163 -2.84 -6.62 -4.01
N ASN A 164 -2.67 -7.28 -2.86
CA ASN A 164 -3.37 -8.53 -2.59
C ASN A 164 -4.89 -8.33 -2.43
N VAL A 165 -5.32 -7.15 -2.04
CA VAL A 165 -6.74 -6.82 -1.89
C VAL A 165 -7.41 -6.59 -3.24
N LEU A 166 -6.64 -6.21 -4.24
CA LEU A 166 -7.12 -5.88 -5.59
C LEU A 166 -7.31 -7.11 -6.49
N LEU A 167 -6.73 -8.22 -6.12
CA LEU A 167 -6.69 -9.43 -6.96
C LEU A 167 -7.59 -10.56 -6.44
#